data_4c28ac824b260db1995dfa1e313ae2e8
#
_entry.id   4c28ac824b260db1995dfa1e313ae2e8
#
_cell.length_a   1.000
_cell.length_b   1.000
_cell.length_c   1.000
_cell.angle_alpha   90.00
_cell.angle_beta   90.00
_cell.angle_gamma   90.00
#
_symmetry.space_group_name_H-M   'P 1'
#
loop_
_entity.id
_entity.type
_entity.pdbx_description
1 polymer ?
#
loop_
_entity_poly.entity_id
_entity_poly.type
_entity_poly.pdbx_seq_one_letter_code
_entity_poly.pdbx_strand_id
1 'polypeptide(L)'
;MHERALMTDLMREIEGLALADGATRVTKVAVSLGALSHFTPEHFREHFVDASRGTLAEGAEVEATLATSIDDPRAAGVVLESVEVEVP
;
A
#
# COMPACT_ATOMS: atom_id res chain seq x y z
N MET A 1 5.66 1.98 15.62
CA MET A 1 4.85 0.84 16.05
C MET A 1 3.61 0.66 15.22
N HIS A 2 2.84 1.72 15.06
CA HIS A 2 1.64 1.66 14.24
C HIS A 2 1.94 1.42 12.77
N GLU A 3 3.09 1.91 12.30
CA GLU A 3 3.49 1.75 10.91
C GLU A 3 3.63 0.29 10.50
N ARG A 4 4.18 -0.52 11.41
CA ARG A 4 4.40 -1.93 11.10
C ARG A 4 3.09 -2.69 10.96
N ALA A 5 2.15 -2.44 11.88
CA ALA A 5 0.84 -3.09 11.84
C ALA A 5 0.08 -2.66 10.60
N LEU A 6 0.15 -1.38 10.27
CA LEU A 6 -0.52 -0.83 9.11
C LEU A 6 0.04 -1.45 7.83
N MET A 7 1.36 -1.59 7.74
CA MET A 7 2.00 -2.21 6.58
C MET A 7 1.64 -3.68 6.44
N THR A 8 1.58 -4.40 7.56
CA THR A 8 1.19 -5.81 7.55
C THR A 8 -0.23 -5.97 7.04
N ASP A 9 -1.15 -5.13 7.52
CA ASP A 9 -2.54 -5.19 7.11
C ASP A 9 -2.70 -4.81 5.64
N LEU A 10 -1.97 -3.79 5.20
CA LEU A 10 -2.00 -3.35 3.81
C LEU A 10 -1.49 -4.45 2.89
N MET A 11 -0.39 -5.09 3.26
CA MET A 11 0.19 -6.17 2.45
C MET A 11 -0.76 -7.35 2.35
N ARG A 12 -1.44 -7.68 3.45
CA ARG A 12 -2.44 -8.75 3.46
C ARG A 12 -3.58 -8.44 2.51
N GLU A 13 -4.04 -7.19 2.50
CA GLU A 13 -5.10 -6.76 1.60
C GLU A 13 -4.67 -6.84 0.15
N ILE A 14 -3.46 -6.36 -0.16
CA ILE A 14 -2.92 -6.39 -1.52
C ILE A 14 -2.81 -7.83 -2.02
N GLU A 15 -2.23 -8.71 -1.21
CA GLU A 15 -2.08 -10.11 -1.61
C GLU A 15 -3.43 -10.80 -1.76
N GLY A 16 -4.39 -10.48 -0.90
CA GLY A 16 -5.73 -11.04 -1.00
C GLY A 16 -6.41 -10.67 -2.30
N LEU A 17 -6.28 -9.41 -2.72
CA LEU A 17 -6.84 -8.95 -3.98
C LEU A 17 -6.17 -9.62 -5.18
N ALA A 18 -4.85 -9.74 -5.13
CA ALA A 18 -4.08 -10.36 -6.20
C ALA A 18 -4.46 -11.84 -6.35
N LEU A 19 -4.55 -12.56 -5.24
CA LEU A 19 -4.90 -13.98 -5.28
C LEU A 19 -6.33 -14.20 -5.77
N ALA A 20 -7.25 -13.31 -5.40
CA ALA A 20 -8.63 -13.39 -5.85
C ALA A 20 -8.73 -13.25 -7.37
N ASP A 21 -7.81 -12.50 -7.97
CA ASP A 21 -7.75 -12.32 -9.43
C ASP A 21 -6.94 -13.41 -10.13
N GLY A 22 -6.40 -14.36 -9.40
CA GLY A 22 -5.53 -15.38 -9.97
C GLY A 22 -4.18 -14.83 -10.43
N ALA A 23 -3.74 -13.74 -9.83
CA ALA A 23 -2.51 -13.07 -10.26
C ALA A 23 -1.28 -13.81 -9.78
N THR A 24 -0.19 -13.70 -10.54
CA THR A 24 1.11 -14.24 -10.16
C THR A 24 2.02 -13.16 -9.58
N ARG A 25 1.68 -11.89 -9.82
CA ARG A 25 2.52 -10.78 -9.36
C ARG A 25 1.71 -9.49 -9.31
N VAL A 26 2.06 -8.63 -8.33
CA VAL A 26 1.56 -7.27 -8.26
C VAL A 26 2.61 -6.36 -8.90
N THR A 27 2.20 -5.56 -9.88
CA THR A 27 3.13 -4.71 -10.63
C THR A 27 3.10 -3.27 -10.17
N LYS A 28 1.97 -2.82 -9.64
CA LYS A 28 1.84 -1.43 -9.16
C LYS A 28 0.79 -1.33 -8.07
N VAL A 29 1.06 -0.47 -7.11
CA VAL A 29 0.13 -0.19 -6.01
C VAL A 29 0.00 1.32 -5.89
N ALA A 30 -1.23 1.81 -5.84
CA ALA A 30 -1.51 3.23 -5.61
C ALA A 30 -2.19 3.38 -4.27
N VAL A 31 -1.68 4.29 -3.44
CA VAL A 31 -2.22 4.55 -2.11
C VAL A 31 -2.39 6.04 -1.90
N SER A 32 -3.33 6.40 -1.03
CA SER A 32 -3.51 7.75 -0.54
C SER A 32 -3.08 7.77 0.93
N LEU A 33 -2.12 8.63 1.25
CA LEU A 33 -1.62 8.77 2.62
C LEU A 33 -2.48 9.84 3.29
N GLY A 34 -3.14 9.49 4.36
CA GLY A 34 -4.00 10.43 5.07
C GLY A 34 -3.22 11.63 5.59
N ALA A 35 -3.88 12.78 5.65
CA ALA A 35 -3.24 14.02 6.07
C ALA A 35 -2.64 13.94 7.47
N LEU A 36 -3.18 13.08 8.32
CA LEU A 36 -2.71 12.88 9.69
C LEU A 36 -2.00 11.54 9.88
N SER A 37 -1.62 10.88 8.78
CA SER A 37 -0.99 9.55 8.86
C SER A 37 0.47 9.60 9.29
N HIS A 38 1.09 10.77 9.22
CA HIS A 38 2.51 10.98 9.52
C HIS A 38 3.46 10.32 8.52
N PHE A 39 2.93 9.80 7.41
CA PHE A 39 3.76 9.28 6.33
C PHE A 39 4.06 10.38 5.32
N THR A 40 5.31 10.40 4.81
CA THR A 40 5.61 11.05 3.54
C THR A 40 5.60 9.96 2.47
N PRO A 41 5.43 10.32 1.19
CA PRO A 41 5.50 9.32 0.13
C PRO A 41 6.79 8.52 0.12
N GLU A 42 7.93 9.18 0.39
CA GLU A 42 9.23 8.51 0.41
C GLU A 42 9.34 7.53 1.56
N HIS A 43 8.91 7.97 2.76
CA HIS A 43 8.94 7.13 3.94
C HIS A 43 8.03 5.91 3.76
N PHE A 44 6.86 6.13 3.18
CA PHE A 44 5.94 5.04 2.91
C PHE A 44 6.57 4.02 1.95
N ARG A 45 7.21 4.49 0.88
CA ARG A 45 7.84 3.59 -0.09
C ARG A 45 8.93 2.74 0.54
N GLU A 46 9.74 3.32 1.43
CA GLU A 46 10.78 2.57 2.13
C GLU A 46 10.20 1.43 2.94
N HIS A 47 9.15 1.71 3.69
CA HIS A 47 8.48 0.68 4.49
C HIS A 47 7.82 -0.36 3.59
N PHE A 48 7.26 0.08 2.46
CA PHE A 48 6.62 -0.83 1.53
C PHE A 48 7.63 -1.80 0.91
N VAL A 49 8.79 -1.31 0.52
CA VAL A 49 9.84 -2.15 -0.05
C VAL A 49 10.22 -3.25 0.93
N ASP A 50 10.40 -2.90 2.20
CA ASP A 50 10.74 -3.89 3.21
C ASP A 50 9.61 -4.90 3.44
N ALA A 51 8.39 -4.41 3.55
CA ALA A 51 7.24 -5.26 3.85
C ALA A 51 6.89 -6.20 2.71
N SER A 52 7.19 -5.81 1.47
CA SER A 52 6.81 -6.58 0.30
C SER A 52 7.80 -7.68 -0.07
N ARG A 53 8.95 -7.73 0.58
CA ARG A 53 9.96 -8.76 0.26
C ARG A 53 9.39 -10.15 0.48
N GLY A 54 9.54 -11.00 -0.53
CA GLY A 54 9.04 -12.36 -0.47
C GLY A 54 7.55 -12.48 -0.73
N THR A 55 6.87 -11.39 -1.07
CA THR A 55 5.45 -11.42 -1.39
C THR A 55 5.24 -11.22 -2.89
N LEU A 56 3.98 -11.34 -3.33
CA LEU A 56 3.62 -11.08 -4.72
C LEU A 56 3.87 -9.63 -5.12
N ALA A 57 4.01 -8.74 -4.16
CA ALA A 57 4.18 -7.31 -4.40
C ALA A 57 5.65 -6.88 -4.39
N GLU A 58 6.58 -7.82 -4.23
CA GLU A 58 8.00 -7.47 -4.26
C GLU A 58 8.34 -6.83 -5.61
N GLY A 59 9.00 -5.67 -5.57
CA GLY A 59 9.38 -4.98 -6.78
C GLY A 59 8.27 -4.15 -7.42
N ALA A 60 7.08 -4.12 -6.83
CA ALA A 60 5.97 -3.35 -7.39
C ALA A 60 6.26 -1.86 -7.34
N GLU A 61 5.80 -1.15 -8.35
CA GLU A 61 5.84 0.31 -8.36
C GLU A 61 4.85 0.84 -7.32
N VAL A 62 5.25 1.85 -6.56
CA VAL A 62 4.38 2.44 -5.54
C VAL A 62 4.10 3.89 -5.89
N GLU A 63 2.82 4.19 -6.07
CA GLU A 63 2.37 5.56 -6.29
C GLU A 63 1.68 6.00 -4.99
N ALA A 64 2.34 6.87 -4.24
CA ALA A 64 1.82 7.34 -2.96
C ALA A 64 1.50 8.82 -3.07
N THR A 65 0.26 9.17 -2.77
CA THR A 65 -0.23 10.55 -2.84
C THR A 65 -0.62 11.00 -1.44
N LEU A 66 -0.20 12.20 -1.07
CA LEU A 66 -0.50 12.75 0.24
C LEU A 66 -1.84 13.51 0.17
N ALA A 67 -2.80 13.06 0.97
CA ALA A 67 -4.09 13.72 1.07
C ALA A 67 -3.95 14.97 1.96
N THR A 68 -4.82 15.95 1.74
CA THR A 68 -4.73 17.24 2.44
C THR A 68 -5.87 17.49 3.43
N SER A 69 -6.95 16.70 3.36
CA SER A 69 -8.10 16.94 4.22
C SER A 69 -7.92 16.30 5.59
N ILE A 70 -7.84 17.13 6.62
CA ILE A 70 -7.73 16.63 8.00
C ILE A 70 -9.09 16.22 8.55
N ASP A 71 -10.18 16.58 7.86
CA ASP A 71 -11.54 16.25 8.29
C ASP A 71 -12.02 14.90 7.76
N ASP A 72 -11.24 14.27 6.89
CA ASP A 72 -11.58 12.96 6.36
C ASP A 72 -11.51 11.92 7.47
N PRO A 73 -12.53 11.07 7.64
CA PRO A 73 -12.49 10.01 8.65
C PRO A 73 -11.28 9.08 8.51
N ARG A 74 -10.66 9.04 7.32
CA ARG A 74 -9.49 8.19 7.07
C ARG A 74 -8.18 8.97 7.12
N ALA A 75 -8.20 10.20 7.64
CA ALA A 75 -7.04 11.08 7.63
C ALA A 75 -5.84 10.51 8.39
N ALA A 76 -6.07 9.67 9.39
CA ALA A 76 -4.99 9.09 10.17
C ALA A 76 -4.43 7.80 9.57
N GLY A 77 -4.99 7.33 8.47
CA GLY A 77 -4.63 6.04 7.89
C GLY A 77 -4.11 6.13 6.47
N VAL A 78 -3.99 4.98 5.86
CA VAL A 78 -3.59 4.84 4.46
C VAL A 78 -4.71 4.13 3.73
N VAL A 79 -5.10 4.66 2.57
CA VAL A 79 -6.16 4.08 1.77
C VAL A 79 -5.57 3.46 0.51
N LEU A 80 -5.86 2.18 0.29
CA LEU A 80 -5.46 1.50 -0.93
C LEU A 80 -6.39 1.93 -2.06
N GLU A 81 -5.84 2.59 -3.07
CA GLU A 81 -6.62 3.13 -4.19
C GLU A 81 -6.75 2.12 -5.32
N SER A 82 -5.65 1.47 -5.67
CA SER A 82 -5.68 0.50 -6.76
C SER A 82 -4.47 -0.43 -6.70
N VAL A 83 -4.65 -1.60 -7.30
CA VAL A 83 -3.60 -2.60 -7.43
C VAL A 83 -3.61 -3.08 -8.88
N GLU A 84 -2.46 -3.00 -9.54
CA GLU A 84 -2.30 -3.55 -10.87
C GLU A 84 -1.56 -4.86 -10.76
N VAL A 85 -2.07 -5.88 -11.43
CA VAL A 85 -1.55 -7.23 -11.29
C VAL A 85 -1.24 -7.85 -12.64
N GLU A 86 -0.41 -8.88 -12.60
CA GLU A 86 -0.07 -9.67 -13.77
C GLU A 86 -0.71 -11.03 -13.61
N VAL A 87 -1.53 -11.43 -14.60
CA VAL A 87 -2.16 -12.76 -14.59
C VAL A 87 -1.55 -13.59 -15.72
N PRO A 88 -1.54 -14.93 -15.57
CA PRO A 88 -1.01 -15.80 -16.62
C PRO A 88 -1.80 -15.72 -17.89
#